data_ba7de72ed3f072844f43c036cd723452
#
_entry.id   ba7de72ed3f072844f43c036cd723452
#
_cell.length_a   1.000
_cell.length_b   1.000
_cell.length_c   1.000
_cell.angle_alpha   90.00
_cell.angle_beta   90.00
_cell.angle_gamma   90.00
#
_symmetry.space_group_name_H-M   'P 1'
#
loop_
_entity.id
_entity.type
_entity.pdbx_description
1 polymer ?
#
loop_
_entity_poly.entity_id
_entity_poly.type
_entity_poly.pdbx_seq_one_letter_code
_entity_poly.pdbx_strand_id
1 'polypeptide(L)'
;MILSLSPFLFLLCTEGLHALIKHSRRIGDLKGFSLCKRGPKLTHLFFADGSLLFCKATYEDCNNILKLLVKYESLSGQKINKDKTAIFFSKSTSEEAKVNIKNLLQLQEVKSYEKYLGLPYFVGRGKKASFDYIKERVWRKL
;
A
#
# COMPACT_ATOMS: atom_id res chain seq x y z
N MET A 1 -3.87 -1.50 -2.40
CA MET A 1 -4.65 -1.51 -3.66
C MET A 1 -5.07 -2.94 -3.96
N ILE A 2 -6.35 -3.19 -4.07
CA ILE A 2 -6.89 -4.54 -4.34
C ILE A 2 -7.40 -4.57 -5.78
N LEU A 3 -6.76 -5.37 -6.63
CA LEU A 3 -7.21 -5.67 -7.98
C LEU A 3 -7.78 -7.10 -7.98
N SER A 4 -9.10 -7.21 -8.20
CA SER A 4 -9.75 -8.52 -8.37
C SER A 4 -9.54 -8.99 -9.80
N LEU A 5 -8.51 -9.79 -10.03
CA LEU A 5 -8.17 -10.41 -11.30
C LEU A 5 -8.08 -11.93 -11.12
N SER A 6 -8.27 -12.69 -12.21
CA SER A 6 -7.94 -14.11 -12.17
C SER A 6 -6.46 -14.27 -11.80
N PRO A 7 -6.06 -15.34 -11.07
CA PRO A 7 -4.68 -15.48 -10.59
C PRO A 7 -3.62 -15.36 -11.68
N PHE A 8 -3.91 -15.85 -12.87
CA PHE A 8 -3.00 -15.79 -14.01
C PHE A 8 -2.85 -14.35 -14.57
N LEU A 9 -3.98 -13.65 -14.79
CA LEU A 9 -3.99 -12.27 -15.24
C LEU A 9 -3.40 -11.34 -14.19
N PHE A 10 -3.64 -11.63 -12.91
CA PHE A 10 -3.03 -10.91 -11.79
C PHE A 10 -1.50 -11.00 -11.83
N LEU A 11 -0.92 -12.17 -12.07
CA LEU A 11 0.53 -12.35 -12.20
C LEU A 11 1.11 -11.52 -13.35
N LEU A 12 0.50 -11.52 -14.52
CA LEU A 12 0.94 -10.73 -15.68
C LEU A 12 0.86 -9.22 -15.39
N CYS A 13 -0.22 -8.76 -14.78
CA CYS A 13 -0.39 -7.34 -14.41
C CYS A 13 0.59 -6.92 -13.31
N THR A 14 0.89 -7.79 -12.35
CA THR A 14 1.86 -7.55 -11.28
C THR A 14 3.28 -7.44 -11.82
N GLU A 15 3.65 -8.25 -12.78
CA GLU A 15 4.96 -8.17 -13.46
C GLU A 15 5.12 -6.81 -14.17
N GLY A 16 4.10 -6.34 -14.86
CA GLY A 16 4.10 -5.02 -15.51
C GLY A 16 4.25 -3.88 -14.48
N LEU A 17 3.52 -3.92 -13.40
CA LEU A 17 3.62 -2.93 -12.31
C LEU A 17 4.98 -3.01 -11.62
N HIS A 18 5.50 -4.21 -11.35
CA HIS A 18 6.82 -4.42 -10.79
C HIS A 18 7.91 -3.81 -11.68
N ALA A 19 7.84 -4.03 -12.99
CA ALA A 19 8.80 -3.47 -13.95
C ALA A 19 8.79 -1.95 -13.95
N LEU A 20 7.61 -1.32 -13.90
CA LEU A 20 7.47 0.14 -13.81
C LEU A 20 8.05 0.69 -12.49
N ILE A 21 7.76 0.05 -11.36
CA ILE A 21 8.29 0.46 -10.05
C ILE A 21 9.81 0.33 -10.03
N LYS A 22 10.34 -0.78 -10.54
CA LYS A 22 11.78 -1.02 -10.63
C LYS A 22 12.48 0.03 -11.51
N HIS A 23 11.87 0.39 -12.64
CA HIS A 23 12.35 1.45 -13.50
C HIS A 23 12.35 2.81 -12.79
N SER A 24 11.25 3.21 -12.18
CA SER A 24 11.13 4.48 -11.44
C SER A 24 12.11 4.57 -10.27
N ARG A 25 12.39 3.44 -9.60
CA ARG A 25 13.44 3.38 -8.57
C ARG A 25 14.83 3.59 -9.16
N ARG A 26 15.13 3.00 -10.32
CA ARG A 26 16.44 3.11 -10.99
C ARG A 26 16.75 4.53 -11.44
N ILE A 27 15.75 5.27 -11.94
CA ILE A 27 15.89 6.67 -12.34
C ILE A 27 15.79 7.66 -11.17
N GLY A 28 15.50 7.19 -9.95
CA GLY A 28 15.46 8.02 -8.75
C GLY A 28 14.11 8.67 -8.42
N ASP A 29 13.07 8.43 -9.20
CA ASP A 29 11.72 8.96 -8.98
C ASP A 29 11.06 8.36 -7.74
N LEU A 30 11.36 7.10 -7.42
CA LEU A 30 10.90 6.43 -6.21
C LEU A 30 12.06 6.09 -5.30
N LYS A 31 12.11 6.68 -4.12
CA LYS A 31 13.19 6.48 -3.14
C LYS A 31 12.96 5.27 -2.24
N GLY A 32 11.72 4.81 -2.13
CA GLY A 32 11.33 3.72 -1.25
C GLY A 32 11.40 4.09 0.25
N PHE A 33 10.91 3.19 1.07
CA PHE A 33 10.89 3.32 2.52
C PHE A 33 11.86 2.30 3.15
N SER A 34 12.64 2.72 4.13
CA SER A 34 13.54 1.83 4.88
C SER A 34 13.00 1.59 6.27
N LEU A 35 12.81 0.32 6.62
CA LEU A 35 12.32 -0.08 7.93
C LEU A 35 13.34 0.12 9.05
N CYS A 36 14.62 0.15 8.70
CA CYS A 36 15.73 0.39 9.64
C CYS A 36 16.88 1.13 8.98
N LYS A 37 17.76 1.75 9.78
CA LYS A 37 18.85 2.62 9.30
C LYS A 37 19.77 2.01 8.25
N ARG A 38 19.90 0.68 8.19
CA ARG A 38 20.72 -0.07 7.22
C ARG A 38 19.94 -1.16 6.47
N GLY A 39 18.61 -1.15 6.57
CA GLY A 39 17.75 -2.13 5.92
C GLY A 39 17.52 -1.87 4.44
N PRO A 40 17.00 -2.86 3.71
CA PRO A 40 16.61 -2.71 2.32
C PRO A 40 15.51 -1.65 2.19
N LYS A 41 15.55 -0.94 1.09
CA LYS A 41 14.49 0.02 0.75
C LYS A 41 13.33 -0.72 0.11
N LEU A 42 12.19 -0.64 0.75
CA LEU A 42 10.94 -1.23 0.31
C LEU A 42 10.15 -0.20 -0.51
N THR A 43 9.73 -0.57 -1.71
CA THR A 43 8.90 0.26 -2.58
C THR A 43 7.50 -0.31 -2.73
N HIS A 44 7.36 -1.62 -2.70
CA HIS A 44 6.08 -2.31 -2.87
C HIS A 44 6.10 -3.71 -2.29
N LEU A 45 4.92 -4.21 -1.98
CA LEU A 45 4.65 -5.61 -1.65
C LEU A 45 3.41 -6.06 -2.41
N PHE A 46 3.49 -7.19 -3.06
CA PHE A 46 2.37 -7.82 -3.75
C PHE A 46 1.88 -9.04 -2.97
N PHE A 47 0.55 -9.15 -2.89
CA PHE A 47 -0.14 -10.29 -2.31
C PHE A 47 -0.98 -10.97 -3.38
N ALA A 48 -1.63 -12.09 -3.05
CA ALA A 48 -2.46 -12.85 -3.97
C ALA A 48 -3.57 -12.02 -4.64
N ASP A 49 -4.11 -11.01 -3.95
CA ASP A 49 -5.25 -10.20 -4.36
C ASP A 49 -5.08 -8.70 -4.07
N GLY A 50 -3.88 -8.28 -3.66
CA GLY A 50 -3.62 -6.89 -3.32
C GLY A 50 -2.18 -6.46 -3.45
N SER A 51 -1.96 -5.15 -3.43
CA SER A 51 -0.63 -4.55 -3.47
C SER A 51 -0.52 -3.37 -2.51
N LEU A 52 0.63 -3.24 -1.88
CA LEU A 52 1.02 -2.11 -1.05
C LEU A 52 2.15 -1.36 -1.75
N LEU A 53 2.02 -0.05 -1.85
CA LEU A 53 3.07 0.84 -2.32
C LEU A 53 3.57 1.70 -1.16
N PHE A 54 4.87 1.87 -1.08
CA PHE A 54 5.53 2.62 -0.02
C PHE A 54 6.30 3.81 -0.58
N CYS A 55 6.04 4.98 -0.06
CA CYS A 55 6.79 6.20 -0.40
C CYS A 55 6.91 7.11 0.82
N LYS A 56 7.70 8.15 0.69
CA LYS A 56 7.71 9.23 1.67
C LYS A 56 6.43 10.04 1.56
N ALA A 57 5.96 10.57 2.68
CA ALA A 57 4.80 11.45 2.74
C ALA A 57 5.17 12.88 2.27
N THR A 58 5.67 13.00 1.05
CA THR A 58 5.99 14.25 0.37
C THR A 58 5.14 14.36 -0.89
N TYR A 59 4.82 15.60 -1.27
CA TYR A 59 4.06 15.85 -2.50
C TYR A 59 4.76 15.26 -3.73
N GLU A 60 6.09 15.42 -3.82
CA GLU A 60 6.91 14.94 -4.93
C GLU A 60 6.82 13.42 -5.09
N ASP A 61 7.10 12.66 -4.01
CA ASP A 61 7.08 11.20 -4.05
C ASP A 61 5.67 10.65 -4.34
N CYS A 62 4.63 11.26 -3.77
CA CYS A 62 3.24 10.89 -4.03
C CYS A 62 2.81 11.21 -5.46
N ASN A 63 3.25 12.33 -6.02
CA ASN A 63 3.00 12.69 -7.42
C ASN A 63 3.70 11.73 -8.38
N ASN A 64 4.91 11.28 -8.05
CA ASN A 64 5.63 10.27 -8.83
C ASN A 64 4.92 8.91 -8.82
N ILE A 65 4.37 8.51 -7.67
CA ILE A 65 3.49 7.33 -7.60
C ILE A 65 2.24 7.50 -8.46
N LEU A 66 1.59 8.66 -8.40
CA LEU A 66 0.40 8.92 -9.22
C LEU A 66 0.72 8.80 -10.72
N LYS A 67 1.82 9.41 -11.17
CA LYS A 67 2.28 9.30 -12.57
C LYS A 67 2.55 7.85 -12.97
N LEU A 68 3.19 7.09 -12.09
CA LEU A 68 3.47 5.66 -12.31
C LEU A 68 2.17 4.86 -12.45
N LEU A 69 1.19 5.10 -11.59
CA LEU A 69 -0.10 4.43 -11.63
C LEU A 69 -0.91 4.78 -12.88
N VAL A 70 -0.93 6.05 -13.29
CA VAL A 70 -1.56 6.48 -14.55
C VAL A 70 -0.90 5.81 -15.75
N LYS A 71 0.42 5.72 -15.77
CA LYS A 71 1.15 5.00 -16.82
C LYS A 71 0.81 3.51 -16.84
N TYR A 72 0.72 2.89 -15.67
CA TYR A 72 0.30 1.50 -15.54
C TYR A 72 -1.11 1.28 -16.09
N GLU A 73 -2.07 2.14 -15.74
CA GLU A 73 -3.44 2.08 -16.25
C GLU A 73 -3.49 2.17 -17.78
N SER A 74 -2.71 3.10 -18.36
CA SER A 74 -2.66 3.28 -19.81
C SER A 74 -2.05 2.08 -20.56
N LEU A 75 -1.07 1.42 -19.97
CA LEU A 75 -0.36 0.29 -20.58
C LEU A 75 -1.10 -1.05 -20.38
N SER A 76 -1.72 -1.23 -19.22
CA SER A 76 -2.38 -2.49 -18.86
C SER A 76 -3.85 -2.55 -19.24
N GLY A 77 -4.49 -1.41 -19.51
CA GLY A 77 -5.94 -1.31 -19.67
C GLY A 77 -6.72 -1.51 -18.36
N GLN A 78 -6.04 -1.69 -17.24
CA GLN A 78 -6.63 -1.85 -15.91
C GLN A 78 -6.78 -0.50 -15.24
N LYS A 79 -7.91 -0.26 -14.58
CA LYS A 79 -8.12 0.95 -13.77
C LYS A 79 -7.99 0.64 -12.29
N ILE A 80 -7.33 1.54 -11.58
CA ILE A 80 -7.22 1.46 -10.12
C ILE A 80 -8.57 1.78 -9.50
N ASN A 81 -9.09 0.86 -8.72
CA ASN A 81 -10.32 1.07 -7.99
C ASN A 81 -10.06 1.96 -6.77
N LYS A 82 -10.39 3.24 -6.88
CA LYS A 82 -10.20 4.23 -5.82
C LYS A 82 -11.05 3.94 -4.58
N ASP A 83 -12.22 3.31 -4.74
CA ASP A 83 -13.10 2.98 -3.61
C ASP A 83 -12.53 1.86 -2.72
N LYS A 84 -11.69 1.01 -3.32
CA LYS A 84 -10.98 -0.07 -2.63
C LYS A 84 -9.52 0.27 -2.29
N THR A 85 -9.08 1.47 -2.61
CA THR A 85 -7.71 1.94 -2.36
C THR A 85 -7.72 2.92 -1.19
N ALA A 86 -6.82 2.73 -0.25
CA ALA A 86 -6.71 3.56 0.94
C ALA A 86 -5.27 4.00 1.18
N ILE A 87 -5.11 5.11 1.89
CA ILE A 87 -3.82 5.65 2.29
C ILE A 87 -3.63 5.43 3.79
N PHE A 88 -2.43 4.97 4.15
CA PHE A 88 -1.95 4.95 5.51
C PHE A 88 -0.82 5.95 5.69
N PHE A 89 -0.92 6.80 6.70
CA PHE A 89 0.14 7.73 7.07
C PHE A 89 0.88 7.26 8.32
N SER A 90 2.18 7.51 8.36
CA SER A 90 2.95 7.39 9.59
C SER A 90 2.49 8.42 10.63
N LYS A 91 2.59 8.08 11.91
CA LYS A 91 2.29 9.00 13.02
C LYS A 91 3.10 10.29 13.00
N SER A 92 4.26 10.26 12.36
CA SER A 92 5.15 11.42 12.20
C SER A 92 4.77 12.35 11.05
N THR A 93 3.75 12.00 10.24
CA THR A 93 3.32 12.83 9.11
C THR A 93 2.49 14.01 9.62
N SER A 94 2.84 15.24 9.19
CA SER A 94 2.10 16.45 9.55
C SER A 94 0.69 16.44 8.94
N GLU A 95 -0.26 17.09 9.61
CA GLU A 95 -1.64 17.19 9.11
C GLU A 95 -1.72 17.94 7.78
N GLU A 96 -0.88 18.95 7.59
CA GLU A 96 -0.79 19.69 6.32
C GLU A 96 -0.36 18.77 5.16
N ALA A 97 0.67 17.96 5.37
CA ALA A 97 1.12 16.97 4.38
C ALA A 97 0.02 15.94 4.06
N LYS A 98 -0.71 15.46 5.07
CA LYS A 98 -1.83 14.53 4.88
C LYS A 98 -2.93 15.13 4.02
N VAL A 99 -3.32 16.38 4.27
CA VAL A 99 -4.35 17.08 3.50
C VAL A 99 -3.92 17.22 2.04
N ASN A 100 -2.70 17.68 1.80
CA ASN A 100 -2.15 17.88 0.46
C ASN A 100 -2.10 16.56 -0.33
N ILE A 101 -1.64 15.48 0.30
CA ILE A 101 -1.54 14.17 -0.34
C ILE A 101 -2.93 13.57 -0.61
N LYS A 102 -3.87 13.68 0.31
CA LYS A 102 -5.25 13.22 0.10
C LYS A 102 -5.91 13.95 -1.07
N ASN A 103 -5.70 15.25 -1.18
CA ASN A 103 -6.21 16.04 -2.30
C ASN A 103 -5.57 15.65 -3.63
N LEU A 104 -4.26 15.37 -3.62
CA LEU A 104 -3.53 14.94 -4.81
C LEU A 104 -3.99 13.56 -5.32
N LEU A 105 -4.07 12.60 -4.43
CA LEU A 105 -4.38 11.21 -4.78
C LEU A 105 -5.88 10.93 -4.86
N GLN A 106 -6.71 11.79 -4.25
CA GLN A 106 -8.16 11.62 -4.12
C GLN A 106 -8.54 10.27 -3.51
N LEU A 107 -7.80 9.87 -2.47
CA LEU A 107 -7.99 8.62 -1.74
C LEU A 107 -8.35 8.88 -0.29
N GLN A 108 -9.02 7.92 0.32
CA GLN A 108 -9.43 7.99 1.73
C GLN A 108 -8.27 7.55 2.64
N GLU A 109 -8.11 8.27 3.77
CA GLU A 109 -7.22 7.84 4.83
C GLU A 109 -7.89 6.79 5.68
N VAL A 110 -7.20 5.69 5.91
CA VAL A 110 -7.63 4.67 6.87
C VAL A 110 -6.80 4.82 8.15
N LYS A 111 -7.49 5.19 9.21
CA LYS A 111 -6.93 5.25 10.57
C LYS A 111 -7.00 3.87 11.18
N SER A 112 -5.95 3.10 11.10
CA SER A 112 -5.71 1.80 11.77
C SER A 112 -6.95 0.90 12.03
N TYR A 113 -6.91 -0.34 11.76
CA TYR A 113 -7.84 -1.46 12.00
C TYR A 113 -8.47 -2.11 10.77
N GLU A 114 -7.99 -1.85 9.58
CA GLU A 114 -8.35 -2.75 8.51
C GLU A 114 -7.72 -4.12 8.75
N LYS A 115 -8.58 -5.13 8.74
CA LYS A 115 -8.18 -6.53 8.87
C LYS A 115 -7.97 -7.10 7.47
N TYR A 116 -6.77 -7.56 7.19
CA TYR A 116 -6.51 -8.35 5.99
C TYR A 116 -6.63 -9.84 6.34
N LEU A 117 -7.53 -10.55 5.67
CA LEU A 117 -7.83 -11.97 5.97
C LEU A 117 -8.14 -12.22 7.47
N GLY A 118 -8.72 -11.23 8.14
CA GLY A 118 -9.05 -11.30 9.56
C GLY A 118 -7.90 -10.95 10.50
N LEU A 119 -6.71 -10.58 9.98
CA LEU A 119 -5.54 -10.17 10.76
C LEU A 119 -5.34 -8.65 10.69
N PRO A 120 -4.89 -8.00 11.78
CA PRO A 120 -4.59 -6.58 11.77
C PRO A 120 -3.34 -6.29 10.94
N TYR A 121 -3.38 -5.25 10.08
CA TYR A 121 -2.22 -4.79 9.30
C TYR A 121 -1.09 -4.25 10.17
N PHE A 122 -1.42 -3.61 11.27
CA PHE A 122 -0.46 -3.03 12.19
C PHE A 122 -0.57 -3.65 13.56
N VAL A 123 0.51 -4.27 14.01
CA VAL A 123 0.67 -4.75 15.37
C VAL A 123 1.66 -3.82 16.06
N GLY A 124 1.14 -2.85 16.83
CA GLY A 124 1.95 -1.95 17.66
C GLY A 124 2.56 -2.67 18.88
N ARG A 125 3.07 -1.90 19.83
CA ARG A 125 3.63 -2.44 21.08
C ARG A 125 2.62 -3.28 21.91
N GLY A 126 1.33 -3.03 21.74
CA GLY A 126 0.24 -3.80 22.37
C GLY A 126 -0.16 -5.07 21.60
N LYS A 127 0.81 -5.90 21.22
CA LYS A 127 0.61 -7.14 20.43
C LYS A 127 -0.51 -8.02 20.96
N LYS A 128 -0.59 -8.18 22.29
CA LYS A 128 -1.58 -9.04 22.96
C LYS A 128 -3.01 -8.59 22.64
N ALA A 129 -3.32 -7.32 22.84
CA ALA A 129 -4.65 -6.76 22.57
C ALA A 129 -5.04 -6.84 21.08
N SER A 130 -4.07 -6.71 20.18
CA SER A 130 -4.30 -6.81 18.74
C SER A 130 -4.71 -8.22 18.27
N PHE A 131 -4.40 -9.25 19.03
CA PHE A 131 -4.70 -10.65 18.70
C PHE A 131 -5.74 -11.30 19.62
N ASP A 132 -6.17 -10.66 20.70
CA ASP A 132 -7.16 -11.22 21.63
C ASP A 132 -8.48 -11.61 20.95
N TYR A 133 -8.92 -10.84 19.95
CA TYR A 133 -10.11 -11.18 19.18
C TYR A 133 -9.98 -12.49 18.38
N ILE A 134 -8.77 -12.86 17.96
CA ILE A 134 -8.51 -14.13 17.25
C ILE A 134 -8.67 -15.29 18.24
N LYS A 135 -8.14 -15.14 19.46
CA LYS A 135 -8.30 -16.10 20.53
C LYS A 135 -9.78 -16.33 20.84
N GLU A 136 -10.57 -15.25 21.04
CA GLU A 136 -12.00 -15.36 21.28
C GLU A 136 -12.75 -16.03 20.12
N ARG A 137 -12.36 -15.73 18.87
CA ARG A 137 -12.98 -16.34 17.68
C ARG A 137 -12.70 -17.83 17.57
N VAL A 138 -11.51 -18.26 17.94
CA VAL A 138 -11.14 -19.68 18.01
C VAL A 138 -11.94 -20.39 19.10
N TRP A 139 -12.00 -19.80 20.32
CA TRP A 139 -12.75 -20.36 21.43
C TRP A 139 -14.26 -20.53 21.14
N ARG A 140 -14.87 -19.61 20.39
CA ARG A 140 -16.28 -19.75 20.00
C ARG A 140 -16.56 -20.87 18.99
N LYS A 141 -15.54 -21.37 18.31
CA LYS A 141 -15.68 -22.44 17.31
C LYS A 141 -15.30 -23.84 17.84
N LEU A 142 -14.71 -23.87 19.02
CA LEU A 142 -14.43 -25.10 19.76
C LEU A 142 -15.59 -25.47 20.70
#